data_9cb757aa33fe178c56f8b8ae29ca8017
#
_entry.id   9cb757aa33fe178c56f8b8ae29ca8017
#
_cell.length_a   1.000
_cell.length_b   1.000
_cell.length_c   1.000
_cell.angle_alpha   90.00
_cell.angle_beta   90.00
_cell.angle_gamma   90.00
#
_symmetry.space_group_name_H-M   'P 1'
#
loop_
_entity.id
_entity.type
_entity.pdbx_description
1 polymer ?
#
loop_
_entity_poly.entity_id
_entity_poly.type
_entity_poly.pdbx_seq_one_letter_code
_entity_poly.pdbx_strand_id
1 'polypeptide(L)'
;MTSAPILFVGGSGVVGRTALHWFRKRHPEIPVLIGGRNVQAASELAEQTGSARGVAIDLDQPGMGLEDDTRVGGVMMFGPDDGLHGLNHAQDQGVPYLNIGNGLVELGPEVAHIAHRPTAAPVVLASQWAAGASVFLALGAAKDFESVESIRIGVLLDSEDPAGPLAYEDMERTSAPATLVFKDGRRTWISGEDTKGQFTAIDGRVMEAEAYSPFDIISLHAATGAADIRLDLITDESSSRRKGGPAAAEIVVEVKGRKNGEAAHSRSTLEFKYGQASLTGLCAVLSLAAALGLNKGAPAKPGLYLPELLSQPDDFLGELRREGATVNQTAL
;
A
#
# COMPACT_ATOMS: atom_id res chain seq x y z
N MET A 1 -2.33 -21.60 -23.51
CA MET A 1 -2.17 -20.19 -23.92
C MET A 1 -1.30 -19.55 -22.86
N THR A 2 -0.17 -18.96 -23.23
CA THR A 2 0.64 -18.17 -22.27
C THR A 2 -0.19 -16.97 -21.84
N SER A 3 -0.35 -16.76 -20.55
CA SER A 3 -1.04 -15.57 -20.01
C SER A 3 -0.30 -14.30 -20.46
N ALA A 4 -1.04 -13.22 -20.72
CA ALA A 4 -0.42 -11.94 -21.02
C ALA A 4 0.45 -11.46 -19.83
N PRO A 5 1.61 -10.83 -20.07
CA PRO A 5 2.54 -10.45 -19.01
C PRO A 5 1.96 -9.34 -18.12
N ILE A 6 2.34 -9.33 -16.84
CA ILE A 6 2.07 -8.17 -15.97
C ILE A 6 3.15 -7.13 -16.14
N LEU A 7 2.77 -5.87 -16.35
CA LEU A 7 3.68 -4.75 -16.48
C LEU A 7 3.96 -4.11 -15.11
N PHE A 8 5.23 -4.08 -14.72
CA PHE A 8 5.75 -3.45 -13.50
C PHE A 8 6.44 -2.14 -13.87
N VAL A 9 5.73 -1.03 -13.86
CA VAL A 9 6.28 0.30 -14.14
C VAL A 9 7.04 0.80 -12.92
N GLY A 10 8.34 1.10 -13.08
CA GLY A 10 9.24 1.34 -11.96
C GLY A 10 9.69 0.04 -11.27
N GLY A 11 9.56 -1.12 -11.95
CA GLY A 11 9.88 -2.44 -11.42
C GLY A 11 11.35 -2.63 -11.02
N SER A 12 12.29 -1.81 -11.52
CA SER A 12 13.70 -1.81 -11.10
C SER A 12 13.98 -0.94 -9.86
N GLY A 13 12.99 -0.18 -9.36
CA GLY A 13 13.10 0.60 -8.12
C GLY A 13 13.06 -0.26 -6.85
N VAL A 14 13.23 0.36 -5.69
CA VAL A 14 13.31 -0.35 -4.39
C VAL A 14 12.05 -1.19 -4.13
N VAL A 15 10.86 -0.59 -4.16
CA VAL A 15 9.60 -1.32 -3.97
C VAL A 15 9.31 -2.26 -5.14
N GLY A 16 9.55 -1.82 -6.39
CA GLY A 16 9.31 -2.63 -7.58
C GLY A 16 10.08 -3.96 -7.58
N ARG A 17 11.35 -3.95 -7.16
CA ARG A 17 12.17 -5.18 -7.01
C ARG A 17 11.59 -6.15 -5.99
N THR A 18 11.14 -5.64 -4.84
CA THR A 18 10.52 -6.48 -3.81
C THR A 18 9.18 -7.03 -4.27
N ALA A 19 8.35 -6.21 -4.92
CA ALA A 19 7.10 -6.66 -5.53
C ALA A 19 7.33 -7.74 -6.59
N LEU A 20 8.35 -7.55 -7.44
CA LEU A 20 8.75 -8.55 -8.44
C LEU A 20 9.15 -9.87 -7.78
N HIS A 21 9.96 -9.82 -6.71
CA HIS A 21 10.34 -11.00 -5.93
C HIS A 21 9.09 -11.76 -5.40
N TRP A 22 8.17 -11.05 -4.76
CA TRP A 22 6.95 -11.64 -4.22
C TRP A 22 6.01 -12.16 -5.30
N PHE A 23 5.89 -11.45 -6.42
CA PHE A 23 5.08 -11.89 -7.55
C PHE A 23 5.64 -13.18 -8.16
N ARG A 24 6.95 -13.24 -8.40
CA ARG A 24 7.61 -14.44 -8.95
C ARG A 24 7.52 -15.66 -8.01
N LYS A 25 7.66 -15.43 -6.70
CA LYS A 25 7.52 -16.48 -5.68
C LYS A 25 6.13 -17.11 -5.71
N ARG A 26 5.09 -16.29 -5.96
CA ARG A 26 3.68 -16.71 -5.87
C ARG A 26 3.09 -17.15 -7.21
N HIS A 27 3.54 -16.56 -8.30
CA HIS A 27 3.01 -16.74 -9.65
C HIS A 27 4.17 -16.95 -10.66
N PRO A 28 4.95 -18.02 -10.51
CA PRO A 28 6.13 -18.27 -11.36
C PRO A 28 5.78 -18.48 -12.83
N GLU A 29 4.55 -18.88 -13.15
CA GLU A 29 4.05 -19.15 -14.49
C GLU A 29 3.65 -17.91 -15.27
N ILE A 30 3.38 -16.77 -14.61
CA ILE A 30 2.90 -15.54 -15.26
C ILE A 30 4.11 -14.72 -15.72
N PRO A 31 4.28 -14.41 -17.02
CA PRO A 31 5.38 -13.60 -17.48
C PRO A 31 5.26 -12.14 -17.00
N VAL A 32 6.40 -11.42 -16.95
CA VAL A 32 6.47 -10.04 -16.44
C VAL A 32 7.21 -9.16 -17.44
N LEU A 33 6.72 -7.94 -17.63
CA LEU A 33 7.45 -6.83 -18.23
C LEU A 33 7.96 -5.91 -17.11
N ILE A 34 9.27 -5.68 -17.05
CA ILE A 34 9.89 -4.78 -16.10
C ILE A 34 10.12 -3.46 -16.81
N GLY A 35 9.25 -2.49 -16.50
CA GLY A 35 9.25 -1.16 -17.12
C GLY A 35 10.09 -0.15 -16.34
N GLY A 36 10.88 0.64 -17.04
CA GLY A 36 11.63 1.73 -16.43
C GLY A 36 12.29 2.65 -17.46
N ARG A 37 12.65 3.86 -17.04
CA ARG A 37 13.42 4.82 -17.86
C ARG A 37 14.78 4.27 -18.26
N ASN A 38 15.42 3.52 -17.38
CA ASN A 38 16.67 2.80 -17.66
C ASN A 38 16.35 1.36 -18.09
N VAL A 39 16.18 1.16 -19.39
CA VAL A 39 15.85 -0.16 -19.98
C VAL A 39 16.95 -1.19 -19.75
N GLN A 40 18.21 -0.77 -19.66
CA GLN A 40 19.33 -1.67 -19.40
C GLN A 40 19.22 -2.28 -17.99
N ALA A 41 19.00 -1.45 -16.96
CA ALA A 41 18.81 -1.93 -15.58
C ALA A 41 17.55 -2.82 -15.47
N ALA A 42 16.50 -2.52 -16.22
CA ALA A 42 15.29 -3.36 -16.29
C ALA A 42 15.59 -4.72 -16.95
N SER A 43 16.38 -4.74 -18.02
CA SER A 43 16.77 -5.98 -18.72
C SER A 43 17.69 -6.85 -17.88
N GLU A 44 18.69 -6.27 -17.22
CA GLU A 44 19.57 -7.00 -16.29
C GLU A 44 18.78 -7.65 -15.15
N LEU A 45 17.78 -6.93 -14.61
CA LEU A 45 16.89 -7.50 -13.59
C LEU A 45 16.01 -8.60 -14.17
N ALA A 46 15.53 -8.46 -15.41
CA ALA A 46 14.70 -9.46 -16.07
C ALA A 46 15.47 -10.78 -16.29
N GLU A 47 16.74 -10.72 -16.67
CA GLU A 47 17.62 -11.90 -16.80
C GLU A 47 17.75 -12.66 -15.47
N GLN A 48 17.89 -11.92 -14.35
CA GLN A 48 17.99 -12.51 -13.00
C GLN A 48 16.64 -13.11 -12.53
N THR A 49 15.54 -12.52 -12.98
CA THR A 49 14.19 -12.87 -12.51
C THR A 49 13.62 -14.13 -13.19
N GLY A 50 13.97 -14.37 -14.44
CA GLY A 50 13.37 -15.42 -15.28
C GLY A 50 11.91 -15.15 -15.67
N SER A 51 11.50 -15.60 -16.85
CA SER A 51 10.18 -15.31 -17.44
C SER A 51 9.82 -13.83 -17.40
N ALA A 52 10.81 -12.96 -17.60
CA ALA A 52 10.68 -11.52 -17.57
C ALA A 52 11.43 -10.88 -18.75
N ARG A 53 10.99 -9.69 -19.14
CA ARG A 53 11.64 -8.86 -20.16
C ARG A 53 11.68 -7.41 -19.69
N GLY A 54 12.82 -6.74 -19.83
CA GLY A 54 12.94 -5.29 -19.64
C GLY A 54 12.31 -4.53 -20.80
N VAL A 55 11.60 -3.45 -20.51
CA VAL A 55 11.00 -2.55 -21.50
C VAL A 55 11.27 -1.10 -21.09
N ALA A 56 11.54 -0.25 -22.10
CA ALA A 56 11.63 1.19 -21.89
C ALA A 56 10.25 1.75 -21.57
N ILE A 57 10.17 2.64 -20.59
CA ILE A 57 8.95 3.37 -20.23
C ILE A 57 9.26 4.87 -20.24
N ASP A 58 8.40 5.62 -20.88
CA ASP A 58 8.38 7.07 -20.89
C ASP A 58 6.97 7.52 -20.45
N LEU A 59 6.83 7.96 -19.21
CA LEU A 59 5.55 8.39 -18.64
C LEU A 59 5.05 9.74 -19.21
N ASP A 60 5.87 10.46 -19.97
CA ASP A 60 5.47 11.68 -20.65
C ASP A 60 4.84 11.38 -22.03
N GLN A 61 4.83 10.13 -22.48
CA GLN A 61 4.31 9.70 -23.76
C GLN A 61 2.99 8.92 -23.62
N PRO A 62 2.03 9.12 -24.55
CA PRO A 62 0.86 8.24 -24.64
C PRO A 62 1.26 6.77 -24.72
N GLY A 63 0.49 5.90 -24.04
CA GLY A 63 0.84 4.48 -23.98
C GLY A 63 2.16 4.17 -23.29
N MET A 64 2.75 5.16 -22.56
CA MET A 64 4.05 5.05 -21.87
C MET A 64 5.23 4.76 -22.81
N GLY A 65 5.13 5.14 -24.09
CA GLY A 65 6.15 4.85 -25.09
C GLY A 65 6.30 3.37 -25.47
N LEU A 66 5.36 2.53 -25.06
CA LEU A 66 5.31 1.12 -25.47
C LEU A 66 4.88 0.98 -26.93
N GLU A 67 5.30 -0.11 -27.57
CA GLU A 67 4.81 -0.46 -28.92
C GLU A 67 3.29 -0.69 -28.90
N ASP A 68 2.57 -0.25 -29.93
CA ASP A 68 1.10 -0.25 -30.02
C ASP A 68 0.48 -1.65 -29.86
N ASP A 69 1.21 -2.71 -30.21
CA ASP A 69 0.79 -4.10 -30.11
C ASP A 69 1.15 -4.74 -28.75
N THR A 70 1.81 -4.02 -27.84
CA THR A 70 2.16 -4.54 -26.50
C THR A 70 0.90 -4.86 -25.71
N ARG A 71 0.68 -6.16 -25.46
CA ARG A 71 -0.45 -6.64 -24.65
C ARG A 71 0.03 -6.98 -23.25
N VAL A 72 -0.77 -6.56 -22.25
CA VAL A 72 -0.50 -6.85 -20.83
C VAL A 72 -1.72 -7.46 -20.17
N GLY A 73 -1.52 -8.22 -19.09
CA GLY A 73 -2.58 -8.81 -18.28
C GLY A 73 -2.93 -7.95 -17.04
N GLY A 74 -2.14 -6.93 -16.77
CA GLY A 74 -2.31 -5.97 -15.67
C GLY A 74 -1.15 -5.00 -15.59
N VAL A 75 -1.34 -3.86 -14.94
CA VAL A 75 -0.35 -2.81 -14.77
C VAL A 75 -0.17 -2.51 -13.28
N MET A 76 1.07 -2.52 -12.80
CA MET A 76 1.48 -2.06 -11.47
C MET A 76 2.36 -0.83 -11.59
N MET A 77 1.94 0.27 -10.96
CA MET A 77 2.70 1.52 -10.89
C MET A 77 3.40 1.62 -9.53
N PHE A 78 4.72 1.80 -9.54
CA PHE A 78 5.57 2.00 -8.36
C PHE A 78 6.11 3.43 -8.25
N GLY A 79 5.44 4.36 -8.88
CA GLY A 79 5.71 5.78 -8.86
C GLY A 79 4.53 6.57 -9.39
N PRO A 80 4.59 7.92 -9.37
CA PRO A 80 3.53 8.79 -9.87
C PRO A 80 3.20 8.51 -11.36
N ASP A 81 1.92 8.54 -11.70
CA ASP A 81 1.39 8.47 -13.06
C ASP A 81 0.76 9.82 -13.44
N ASP A 82 1.56 10.89 -13.38
CA ASP A 82 1.07 12.28 -13.46
C ASP A 82 0.26 12.55 -14.74
N GLY A 83 0.64 11.92 -15.86
CA GLY A 83 -0.09 11.98 -17.13
C GLY A 83 -1.23 10.97 -17.26
N LEU A 84 -1.46 10.12 -16.25
CA LEU A 84 -2.42 9.00 -16.26
C LEU A 84 -2.21 8.05 -17.45
N HIS A 85 -1.00 7.98 -18.00
CA HIS A 85 -0.71 7.17 -19.17
C HIS A 85 -0.72 5.67 -18.86
N GLY A 86 -0.30 5.26 -17.67
CA GLY A 86 -0.41 3.89 -17.19
C GLY A 86 -1.86 3.47 -16.95
N LEU A 87 -2.65 4.34 -16.32
CA LEU A 87 -4.08 4.13 -16.09
C LEU A 87 -4.84 4.03 -17.41
N ASN A 88 -4.60 4.95 -18.36
CA ASN A 88 -5.20 4.91 -19.68
C ASN A 88 -4.86 3.62 -20.43
N HIS A 89 -3.59 3.23 -20.44
CA HIS A 89 -3.14 1.99 -21.09
C HIS A 89 -3.84 0.75 -20.55
N ALA A 90 -3.97 0.65 -19.20
CA ALA A 90 -4.70 -0.45 -18.58
C ALA A 90 -6.20 -0.43 -18.93
N GLN A 91 -6.84 0.73 -18.89
CA GLN A 91 -8.26 0.88 -19.23
C GLN A 91 -8.56 0.60 -20.70
N ASP A 92 -7.68 0.98 -21.61
CA ASP A 92 -7.83 0.73 -23.06
C ASP A 92 -7.71 -0.77 -23.38
N GLN A 93 -6.98 -1.52 -22.57
CA GLN A 93 -6.87 -2.99 -22.67
C GLN A 93 -7.87 -3.75 -21.80
N GLY A 94 -8.65 -3.06 -20.94
CA GLY A 94 -9.61 -3.70 -20.03
C GLY A 94 -8.97 -4.55 -18.95
N VAL A 95 -7.73 -4.24 -18.54
CA VAL A 95 -6.96 -5.02 -17.56
C VAL A 95 -6.80 -4.29 -16.24
N PRO A 96 -6.60 -5.01 -15.11
CA PRO A 96 -6.41 -4.37 -13.81
C PRO A 96 -5.22 -3.40 -13.79
N TYR A 97 -5.43 -2.25 -13.18
CA TYR A 97 -4.42 -1.25 -12.85
C TYR A 97 -4.29 -1.16 -11.33
N LEU A 98 -3.06 -1.11 -10.83
CA LEU A 98 -2.76 -0.84 -9.42
C LEU A 98 -1.71 0.24 -9.30
N ASN A 99 -1.95 1.26 -8.48
CA ASN A 99 -1.01 2.34 -8.18
C ASN A 99 -0.78 2.46 -6.67
N ILE A 100 0.51 2.60 -6.27
CA ILE A 100 0.93 2.88 -4.90
C ILE A 100 1.61 4.24 -4.75
N GLY A 101 1.83 4.96 -5.86
CA GLY A 101 2.77 6.07 -5.95
C GLY A 101 2.17 7.46 -5.75
N ASN A 102 0.89 7.60 -5.39
CA ASN A 102 0.23 8.89 -5.27
C ASN A 102 -0.14 9.22 -3.83
N GLY A 103 0.09 10.47 -3.43
CA GLY A 103 -0.36 11.00 -2.14
C GLY A 103 -1.86 11.28 -2.10
N LEU A 104 -2.38 11.57 -0.90
CA LEU A 104 -3.80 11.80 -0.66
C LEU A 104 -4.44 12.84 -1.61
N VAL A 105 -3.75 13.92 -1.89
CA VAL A 105 -4.26 15.01 -2.76
C VAL A 105 -4.14 14.64 -4.24
N GLU A 106 -3.17 13.84 -4.59
CA GLU A 106 -2.84 13.46 -5.97
C GLU A 106 -3.80 12.41 -6.55
N LEU A 107 -4.57 11.72 -5.71
CA LEU A 107 -5.59 10.77 -6.15
C LEU A 107 -6.80 11.40 -6.84
N GLY A 108 -7.00 12.70 -6.70
CA GLY A 108 -8.13 13.42 -7.30
C GLY A 108 -8.24 13.26 -8.82
N PRO A 109 -7.18 13.48 -9.60
CA PRO A 109 -7.16 13.26 -11.04
C PRO A 109 -7.53 11.84 -11.48
N GLU A 110 -7.01 10.82 -10.79
CA GLU A 110 -7.34 9.42 -11.05
C GLU A 110 -8.80 9.12 -10.79
N VAL A 111 -9.32 9.53 -9.62
CA VAL A 111 -10.74 9.35 -9.28
C VAL A 111 -11.65 10.04 -10.29
N ALA A 112 -11.32 11.28 -10.71
CA ALA A 112 -12.07 12.00 -11.72
C ALA A 112 -12.04 11.27 -13.06
N HIS A 113 -10.85 10.79 -13.48
CA HIS A 113 -10.69 10.05 -14.73
C HIS A 113 -11.51 8.73 -14.70
N ILE A 114 -11.44 7.97 -13.60
CA ILE A 114 -12.20 6.74 -13.44
C ILE A 114 -13.71 6.99 -13.45
N ALA A 115 -14.19 8.10 -12.85
CA ALA A 115 -15.59 8.48 -12.88
C ALA A 115 -16.15 8.70 -14.29
N HIS A 116 -15.30 9.12 -15.25
CA HIS A 116 -15.66 9.24 -16.66
C HIS A 116 -15.56 7.91 -17.45
N ARG A 117 -14.83 6.92 -16.91
CA ARG A 117 -14.63 5.59 -17.53
C ARG A 117 -14.86 4.43 -16.54
N PRO A 118 -16.00 4.40 -15.81
CA PRO A 118 -16.18 3.52 -14.65
C PRO A 118 -16.26 2.02 -15.00
N THR A 119 -16.46 1.69 -16.27
CA THR A 119 -16.60 0.31 -16.77
C THR A 119 -15.42 -0.14 -17.62
N ALA A 120 -14.34 0.63 -17.69
CA ALA A 120 -13.22 0.33 -18.58
C ALA A 120 -12.33 -0.79 -18.03
N ALA A 121 -11.94 -0.73 -16.76
CA ALA A 121 -11.09 -1.71 -16.11
C ALA A 121 -11.26 -1.70 -14.59
N PRO A 122 -10.80 -2.74 -13.87
CA PRO A 122 -10.61 -2.66 -12.42
C PRO A 122 -9.42 -1.74 -12.10
N VAL A 123 -9.61 -0.74 -11.26
CA VAL A 123 -8.57 0.18 -10.81
C VAL A 123 -8.42 0.08 -9.30
N VAL A 124 -7.22 -0.23 -8.83
CA VAL A 124 -6.89 -0.36 -7.40
C VAL A 124 -5.97 0.79 -7.00
N LEU A 125 -6.46 1.69 -6.15
CA LEU A 125 -5.67 2.75 -5.56
C LEU A 125 -5.16 2.28 -4.19
N ALA A 126 -3.89 1.89 -4.14
CA ALA A 126 -3.23 1.29 -2.99
C ALA A 126 -2.27 2.27 -2.29
N SER A 127 -2.69 3.55 -2.20
CA SER A 127 -1.91 4.66 -1.63
C SER A 127 -2.01 4.75 -0.10
N GLN A 128 -2.41 3.66 0.56
CA GLN A 128 -2.33 3.53 2.01
C GLN A 128 -0.90 3.14 2.43
N TRP A 129 -0.59 3.30 3.72
CA TRP A 129 0.70 2.88 4.29
C TRP A 129 0.98 1.40 3.98
N ALA A 130 2.15 1.16 3.39
CA ALA A 130 2.58 -0.15 2.92
C ALA A 130 1.51 -0.85 2.04
N ALA A 131 0.89 -0.10 1.11
CA ALA A 131 -0.12 -0.58 0.18
C ALA A 131 -1.30 -1.31 0.87
N GLY A 132 -1.73 -0.80 2.03
CA GLY A 132 -2.91 -1.29 2.77
C GLY A 132 -2.61 -2.06 4.05
N ALA A 133 -1.35 -2.39 4.38
CA ALA A 133 -1.03 -3.21 5.57
C ALA A 133 -1.62 -2.63 6.87
N SER A 134 -1.52 -1.32 7.08
CA SER A 134 -2.07 -0.61 8.23
C SER A 134 -3.60 -0.67 8.27
N VAL A 135 -4.25 -0.48 7.12
CA VAL A 135 -5.71 -0.55 6.99
C VAL A 135 -6.22 -1.95 7.29
N PHE A 136 -5.60 -3.00 6.72
CA PHE A 136 -5.98 -4.38 7.03
C PHE A 136 -5.76 -4.73 8.49
N LEU A 137 -4.68 -4.24 9.11
CA LEU A 137 -4.43 -4.44 10.54
C LEU A 137 -5.52 -3.75 11.38
N ALA A 138 -5.91 -2.52 11.03
CA ALA A 138 -6.95 -1.76 11.72
C ALA A 138 -8.33 -2.40 11.57
N LEU A 139 -8.71 -2.81 10.35
CA LEU A 139 -9.97 -3.48 10.10
C LEU A 139 -10.04 -4.85 10.78
N GLY A 140 -8.93 -5.61 10.78
CA GLY A 140 -8.83 -6.85 11.55
C GLY A 140 -8.98 -6.64 13.05
N ALA A 141 -8.42 -5.55 13.60
CA ALA A 141 -8.56 -5.19 15.01
C ALA A 141 -10.01 -4.75 15.36
N ALA A 142 -10.69 -4.11 14.41
CA ALA A 142 -12.02 -3.53 14.59
C ALA A 142 -13.17 -4.53 14.35
N LYS A 143 -12.89 -5.69 13.75
CA LYS A 143 -13.92 -6.63 13.24
C LYS A 143 -14.98 -7.07 14.25
N ASP A 144 -14.59 -7.15 15.53
CA ASP A 144 -15.48 -7.59 16.59
C ASP A 144 -16.16 -6.43 17.34
N PHE A 145 -15.92 -5.18 16.95
CA PHE A 145 -16.53 -4.00 17.54
C PHE A 145 -17.89 -3.73 16.90
N GLU A 146 -18.89 -3.43 17.75
CA GLU A 146 -20.23 -3.00 17.31
C GLU A 146 -20.23 -1.57 16.77
N SER A 147 -19.34 -0.74 17.35
CA SER A 147 -19.05 0.61 16.88
C SER A 147 -17.61 0.97 17.20
N VAL A 148 -16.96 1.65 16.27
CA VAL A 148 -15.60 2.14 16.41
C VAL A 148 -15.66 3.64 16.68
N GLU A 149 -15.10 4.05 17.81
CA GLU A 149 -15.02 5.46 18.22
C GLU A 149 -13.72 6.10 17.73
N SER A 150 -12.59 5.41 17.95
CA SER A 150 -11.31 5.92 17.50
C SER A 150 -10.35 4.84 16.98
N ILE A 151 -9.50 5.23 16.02
CA ILE A 151 -8.40 4.45 15.49
C ILE A 151 -7.13 5.29 15.55
N ARG A 152 -6.12 4.82 16.28
CA ARG A 152 -4.78 5.39 16.27
C ARG A 152 -3.81 4.41 15.65
N ILE A 153 -2.98 4.91 14.73
CA ILE A 153 -1.98 4.12 14.03
C ILE A 153 -0.62 4.75 14.32
N GLY A 154 0.33 3.95 14.79
CA GLY A 154 1.75 4.30 14.86
C GLY A 154 2.50 3.48 13.83
N VAL A 155 3.29 4.14 12.99
CA VAL A 155 4.16 3.47 12.02
C VAL A 155 5.60 3.86 12.26
N LEU A 156 6.48 2.86 12.32
CA LEU A 156 7.91 3.06 12.47
C LEU A 156 8.62 2.58 11.20
N LEU A 157 9.31 3.53 10.56
CA LEU A 157 10.24 3.26 9.48
C LEU A 157 11.63 3.13 10.10
N ASP A 158 12.25 1.97 9.98
CA ASP A 158 13.59 1.78 10.52
C ASP A 158 14.61 2.63 9.75
N SER A 159 15.45 3.37 10.48
CA SER A 159 16.43 4.28 9.89
C SER A 159 17.50 3.58 9.03
N GLU A 160 17.65 2.26 9.15
CA GLU A 160 18.53 1.44 8.29
C GLU A 160 17.76 0.69 7.20
N ASP A 161 16.43 0.83 7.14
CA ASP A 161 15.63 0.21 6.08
C ASP A 161 15.77 1.00 4.79
N PRO A 162 16.23 0.38 3.69
CA PRO A 162 16.42 1.09 2.43
C PRO A 162 15.11 1.66 1.89
N ALA A 163 15.03 2.98 1.79
CA ALA A 163 13.95 3.66 1.09
C ALA A 163 14.46 4.19 -0.27
N GLY A 164 13.58 4.18 -1.28
CA GLY A 164 13.88 4.79 -2.57
C GLY A 164 13.76 6.31 -2.52
N PRO A 165 14.39 7.07 -3.44
CA PRO A 165 14.27 8.53 -3.50
C PRO A 165 12.81 9.02 -3.54
N LEU A 166 11.97 8.35 -4.31
CA LEU A 166 10.54 8.68 -4.41
C LEU A 166 9.79 8.57 -3.08
N ALA A 167 10.20 7.68 -2.17
CA ALA A 167 9.56 7.55 -0.87
C ALA A 167 9.83 8.79 0.01
N TYR A 168 11.04 9.34 -0.04
CA TYR A 168 11.38 10.57 0.68
C TYR A 168 10.66 11.79 0.08
N GLU A 169 10.61 11.91 -1.24
CA GLU A 169 9.88 12.96 -1.94
C GLU A 169 8.36 12.91 -1.60
N ASP A 170 7.78 11.73 -1.54
CA ASP A 170 6.38 11.52 -1.17
C ASP A 170 6.12 11.93 0.29
N MET A 171 7.01 11.55 1.21
CA MET A 171 6.93 11.94 2.61
C MET A 171 7.00 13.47 2.79
N GLU A 172 7.88 14.16 2.08
CA GLU A 172 7.97 15.63 2.11
C GLU A 172 6.70 16.29 1.58
N ARG A 173 6.15 15.83 0.46
CA ARG A 173 4.93 16.37 -0.15
C ARG A 173 3.70 16.16 0.74
N THR A 174 3.58 14.99 1.37
CA THR A 174 2.42 14.63 2.19
C THR A 174 2.46 15.19 3.61
N SER A 175 3.62 15.62 4.08
CA SER A 175 3.81 16.18 5.43
C SER A 175 3.65 17.70 5.51
N ALA A 176 3.62 18.40 4.38
CA ALA A 176 3.55 19.87 4.35
C ALA A 176 2.36 20.39 3.53
N PRO A 177 1.72 21.50 3.94
CA PRO A 177 1.91 22.30 5.16
C PRO A 177 0.97 21.89 6.31
N ALA A 178 0.05 20.94 6.10
CA ALA A 178 -0.91 20.49 7.09
C ALA A 178 -1.26 19.01 6.88
N THR A 179 -1.50 18.31 7.97
CA THR A 179 -1.82 16.88 7.99
C THR A 179 -3.31 16.68 8.24
N LEU A 180 -3.92 15.77 7.48
CA LEU A 180 -5.33 15.43 7.63
C LEU A 180 -5.52 14.37 8.74
N VAL A 181 -6.46 14.64 9.63
CA VAL A 181 -6.98 13.69 10.61
C VAL A 181 -8.50 13.70 10.59
N PHE A 182 -9.14 12.68 11.16
CA PHE A 182 -10.52 12.80 11.60
C PHE A 182 -10.53 13.12 13.09
N LYS A 183 -11.31 14.14 13.48
CA LYS A 183 -11.53 14.57 14.85
C LYS A 183 -13.00 14.92 15.04
N ASP A 184 -13.64 14.32 16.03
CA ASP A 184 -15.07 14.53 16.31
C ASP A 184 -15.96 14.27 15.06
N GLY A 185 -15.63 13.26 14.25
CA GLY A 185 -16.33 12.90 13.02
C GLY A 185 -16.10 13.85 11.83
N ARG A 186 -15.14 14.76 11.92
CA ARG A 186 -14.89 15.77 10.90
C ARG A 186 -13.45 15.68 10.37
N ARG A 187 -13.31 15.86 9.06
CA ARG A 187 -12.00 16.07 8.44
C ARG A 187 -11.38 17.37 8.99
N THR A 188 -10.24 17.24 9.62
CA THR A 188 -9.55 18.36 10.29
C THR A 188 -8.10 18.41 9.82
N TRP A 189 -7.67 19.55 9.32
CA TRP A 189 -6.28 19.81 8.99
C TRP A 189 -5.56 20.33 10.21
N ILE A 190 -4.50 19.65 10.63
CA ILE A 190 -3.65 20.00 11.77
C ILE A 190 -2.26 20.42 11.31
N SER A 191 -1.61 21.31 12.06
CA SER A 191 -0.25 21.82 11.77
C SER A 191 0.46 22.23 13.05
N GLY A 192 1.77 22.46 12.97
CA GLY A 192 2.58 22.93 14.11
C GLY A 192 2.55 21.94 15.28
N GLU A 193 2.31 22.42 16.48
CA GLU A 193 2.31 21.59 17.69
C GLU A 193 1.24 20.47 17.67
N ASP A 194 0.13 20.66 16.97
CA ASP A 194 -0.93 19.66 16.87
C ASP A 194 -0.50 18.42 16.06
N THR A 195 0.56 18.53 15.23
CA THR A 195 1.12 17.36 14.51
C THR A 195 1.92 16.46 15.44
N LYS A 196 2.43 16.97 16.56
CA LYS A 196 3.19 16.15 17.51
C LYS A 196 2.30 15.09 18.16
N GLY A 197 2.81 13.90 18.27
CA GLY A 197 2.12 12.75 18.83
C GLY A 197 3.09 11.77 19.46
N GLN A 198 2.53 10.72 20.01
CA GLN A 198 3.28 9.61 20.59
C GLN A 198 2.54 8.31 20.33
N PHE A 199 3.27 7.24 20.15
CA PHE A 199 2.73 5.89 20.24
C PHE A 199 3.69 4.95 20.97
N THR A 200 3.20 3.83 21.44
CA THR A 200 4.02 2.80 22.06
C THR A 200 4.45 1.80 20.99
N ALA A 201 5.74 1.64 20.74
CA ALA A 201 6.30 0.66 19.82
C ALA A 201 6.02 -0.80 20.28
N ILE A 202 6.32 -1.77 19.43
CA ILE A 202 6.06 -3.19 19.71
C ILE A 202 6.78 -3.69 20.96
N ASP A 203 7.97 -3.16 21.26
CA ASP A 203 8.75 -3.50 22.44
C ASP A 203 8.36 -2.76 23.73
N GLY A 204 7.32 -1.92 23.67
CA GLY A 204 6.82 -1.14 24.81
C GLY A 204 7.45 0.25 24.97
N ARG A 205 8.42 0.64 24.14
CA ARG A 205 9.01 1.98 24.18
C ARG A 205 8.00 3.01 23.67
N VAL A 206 7.81 4.09 24.42
CA VAL A 206 7.06 5.27 23.97
C VAL A 206 7.93 6.08 23.01
N MET A 207 7.39 6.36 21.83
CA MET A 207 8.07 7.05 20.74
C MET A 207 7.38 8.38 20.46
N GLU A 208 8.17 9.46 20.39
CA GLU A 208 7.71 10.73 19.84
C GLU A 208 7.57 10.58 18.33
N ALA A 209 6.48 11.06 17.77
CA ALA A 209 6.16 10.90 16.36
C ALA A 209 5.39 12.11 15.83
N GLU A 210 5.26 12.20 14.53
CA GLU A 210 4.51 13.27 13.89
C GLU A 210 3.34 12.71 13.10
N ALA A 211 2.23 13.44 13.10
CA ALA A 211 1.06 13.08 12.31
C ALA A 211 1.41 13.07 10.82
N TYR A 212 1.00 12.00 10.16
CA TYR A 212 1.18 11.77 8.73
C TYR A 212 -0.16 11.32 8.13
N SER A 213 -0.49 11.74 6.93
CA SER A 213 -1.80 11.44 6.35
C SER A 213 -1.71 10.74 5.00
N PRO A 214 -1.37 9.46 4.97
CA PRO A 214 -1.60 8.63 3.79
C PRO A 214 -3.11 8.39 3.61
N PHE A 215 -3.50 7.68 2.57
CA PHE A 215 -4.91 7.45 2.27
C PHE A 215 -5.66 6.64 3.35
N ASP A 216 -4.96 6.03 4.29
CA ASP A 216 -5.48 5.28 5.45
C ASP A 216 -6.56 6.02 6.21
N ILE A 217 -6.35 7.32 6.46
CA ILE A 217 -7.25 8.16 7.23
C ILE A 217 -8.64 8.21 6.58
N ILE A 218 -8.69 8.38 5.26
CA ILE A 218 -9.94 8.43 4.48
C ILE A 218 -10.57 7.04 4.39
N SER A 219 -9.75 6.04 4.07
CA SER A 219 -10.16 4.65 3.90
C SER A 219 -10.81 4.10 5.18
N LEU A 220 -10.15 4.26 6.32
CA LEU A 220 -10.65 3.79 7.60
C LEU A 220 -11.91 4.51 8.06
N HIS A 221 -12.02 5.84 7.83
CA HIS A 221 -13.25 6.54 8.14
C HIS A 221 -14.42 6.02 7.28
N ALA A 222 -14.20 5.83 6.00
CA ALA A 222 -15.21 5.29 5.10
C ALA A 222 -15.64 3.86 5.48
N ALA A 223 -14.69 3.03 5.93
CA ALA A 223 -14.97 1.63 6.29
C ALA A 223 -15.59 1.45 7.67
N THR A 224 -15.29 2.32 8.65
CA THR A 224 -15.66 2.10 10.06
C THR A 224 -16.59 3.16 10.64
N GLY A 225 -16.65 4.35 10.04
CA GLY A 225 -17.35 5.50 10.61
C GLY A 225 -16.70 6.07 11.87
N ALA A 226 -15.48 5.65 12.22
CA ALA A 226 -14.78 6.12 13.42
C ALA A 226 -14.69 7.64 13.44
N ALA A 227 -15.02 8.25 14.58
CA ALA A 227 -15.04 9.70 14.74
C ALA A 227 -13.61 10.28 14.77
N ASP A 228 -12.68 9.55 15.37
CA ASP A 228 -11.30 10.00 15.53
C ASP A 228 -10.33 9.02 14.85
N ILE A 229 -9.59 9.50 13.85
CA ILE A 229 -8.57 8.70 13.16
C ILE A 229 -7.31 9.53 13.00
N ARG A 230 -6.18 8.97 13.43
CA ARG A 230 -4.86 9.59 13.31
C ARG A 230 -3.81 8.53 13.04
N LEU A 231 -2.88 8.83 12.15
CA LEU A 231 -1.66 8.07 11.93
C LEU A 231 -0.47 8.94 12.31
N ASP A 232 0.43 8.38 13.12
CA ASP A 232 1.68 9.00 13.54
C ASP A 232 2.85 8.19 12.97
N LEU A 233 3.82 8.89 12.36
CA LEU A 233 5.01 8.31 11.72
C LEU A 233 6.26 8.72 12.49
N ILE A 234 7.21 7.79 12.62
CA ILE A 234 8.57 8.06 13.04
C ILE A 234 9.58 7.28 12.20
N THR A 235 10.75 7.88 11.99
CA THR A 235 11.95 7.19 11.50
C THR A 235 12.93 7.07 12.66
N ASP A 236 13.14 5.84 13.15
CA ASP A 236 14.04 5.54 14.27
C ASP A 236 14.47 4.06 14.19
N GLU A 237 15.18 3.56 15.17
CA GLU A 237 15.54 2.15 15.31
C GLU A 237 14.31 1.29 15.64
N SER A 238 14.06 0.22 14.85
CA SER A 238 12.94 -0.70 15.08
C SER A 238 13.12 -1.56 16.33
N SER A 239 12.02 -2.08 16.87
CA SER A 239 12.02 -3.01 18.01
C SER A 239 12.83 -4.28 17.72
N SER A 240 12.83 -4.72 16.45
CA SER A 240 13.67 -5.84 16.01
C SER A 240 15.16 -5.52 16.16
N ARG A 241 15.59 -4.37 15.63
CA ARG A 241 17.01 -3.96 15.70
C ARG A 241 17.47 -3.72 17.14
N ARG A 242 16.65 -3.07 17.96
CA ARG A 242 16.94 -2.91 19.41
C ARG A 242 17.15 -4.23 20.17
N LYS A 243 16.64 -5.32 19.61
CA LYS A 243 16.84 -6.69 20.14
C LYS A 243 17.93 -7.47 19.41
N GLY A 244 18.73 -6.78 18.56
CA GLY A 244 19.81 -7.39 17.78
C GLY A 244 19.35 -8.11 16.50
N GLY A 245 18.12 -7.91 16.07
CA GLY A 245 17.59 -8.41 14.81
C GLY A 245 17.83 -7.45 13.63
N PRO A 246 17.30 -7.75 12.44
CA PRO A 246 17.38 -6.86 11.28
C PRO A 246 16.44 -5.66 11.41
N ALA A 247 16.66 -4.65 10.57
CA ALA A 247 15.69 -3.57 10.34
C ALA A 247 14.31 -4.14 9.99
N ALA A 248 13.26 -3.59 10.59
CA ALA A 248 11.91 -4.09 10.40
C ALA A 248 10.90 -2.94 10.23
N ALA A 249 9.90 -3.15 9.39
CA ALA A 249 8.71 -2.30 9.39
C ALA A 249 7.82 -2.66 10.59
N GLU A 250 7.38 -1.65 11.33
CA GLU A 250 6.46 -1.81 12.44
C GLU A 250 5.19 -0.99 12.23
N ILE A 251 4.04 -1.62 12.49
CA ILE A 251 2.74 -0.98 12.51
C ILE A 251 2.07 -1.34 13.84
N VAL A 252 1.58 -0.33 14.54
CA VAL A 252 0.80 -0.48 15.77
C VAL A 252 -0.56 0.18 15.54
N VAL A 253 -1.63 -0.52 15.85
CA VAL A 253 -2.99 0.00 15.74
C VAL A 253 -3.68 -0.15 17.09
N GLU A 254 -4.28 0.93 17.55
CA GLU A 254 -5.16 0.93 18.71
C GLU A 254 -6.57 1.31 18.28
N VAL A 255 -7.55 0.48 18.64
CA VAL A 255 -8.97 0.68 18.34
C VAL A 255 -9.73 0.80 19.65
N LYS A 256 -10.53 1.87 19.78
CA LYS A 256 -11.48 2.05 20.89
C LYS A 256 -12.90 2.11 20.33
N GLY A 257 -13.84 1.60 21.10
CA GLY A 257 -15.25 1.57 20.73
C GLY A 257 -16.08 0.72 21.67
N ARG A 258 -17.11 0.09 21.16
CA ARG A 258 -18.00 -0.79 21.95
C ARG A 258 -17.96 -2.21 21.41
N LYS A 259 -17.95 -3.19 22.33
CA LYS A 259 -18.02 -4.62 22.07
C LYS A 259 -18.91 -5.26 23.14
N ASN A 260 -19.92 -6.03 22.72
CA ASN A 260 -20.93 -6.64 23.60
C ASN A 260 -21.63 -5.61 24.52
N GLY A 261 -21.87 -4.40 24.00
CA GLY A 261 -22.50 -3.33 24.77
C GLY A 261 -21.58 -2.58 25.75
N GLU A 262 -20.32 -2.99 25.90
CA GLU A 262 -19.34 -2.39 26.81
C GLU A 262 -18.25 -1.61 26.06
N ALA A 263 -17.60 -0.65 26.75
CA ALA A 263 -16.41 0.01 26.21
C ALA A 263 -15.29 -1.00 26.06
N ALA A 264 -14.63 -0.98 24.91
CA ALA A 264 -13.56 -1.90 24.59
C ALA A 264 -12.38 -1.17 23.97
N HIS A 265 -11.17 -1.65 24.25
CA HIS A 265 -9.93 -1.17 23.68
C HIS A 265 -9.10 -2.37 23.23
N SER A 266 -8.63 -2.35 22.00
CA SER A 266 -7.72 -3.37 21.47
C SER A 266 -6.48 -2.74 20.88
N ARG A 267 -5.37 -3.48 20.95
CA ARG A 267 -4.09 -3.14 20.34
C ARG A 267 -3.67 -4.28 19.43
N SER A 268 -3.37 -3.95 18.18
CA SER A 268 -2.81 -4.87 17.19
C SER A 268 -1.46 -4.37 16.71
N THR A 269 -0.54 -5.30 16.46
CA THR A 269 0.81 -4.99 15.99
C THR A 269 1.17 -5.85 14.81
N LEU A 270 1.93 -5.29 13.87
CA LEU A 270 2.53 -6.00 12.75
C LEU A 270 4.03 -5.66 12.73
N GLU A 271 4.89 -6.68 12.75
CA GLU A 271 6.33 -6.59 12.51
C GLU A 271 6.68 -7.36 11.24
N PHE A 272 7.45 -6.73 10.34
CA PHE A 272 7.91 -7.37 9.10
C PHE A 272 9.41 -7.15 8.90
N LYS A 273 10.19 -8.21 9.09
CA LYS A 273 11.68 -8.17 9.16
C LYS A 273 12.39 -8.08 7.82
N TYR A 274 11.65 -7.94 6.73
CA TYR A 274 12.20 -7.67 5.41
C TYR A 274 12.06 -6.19 4.99
N GLY A 275 11.66 -5.32 5.93
CA GLY A 275 11.56 -3.89 5.76
C GLY A 275 10.27 -3.39 5.11
N GLN A 276 10.08 -2.07 5.12
CA GLN A 276 8.88 -1.39 4.66
C GLN A 276 8.66 -1.55 3.15
N ALA A 277 9.71 -1.40 2.35
CA ALA A 277 9.60 -1.54 0.90
C ALA A 277 9.16 -2.95 0.49
N SER A 278 9.64 -3.98 1.20
CA SER A 278 9.24 -5.36 0.96
C SER A 278 7.81 -5.64 1.40
N LEU A 279 7.36 -5.06 2.52
CA LEU A 279 5.97 -5.13 2.96
C LEU A 279 5.03 -4.47 1.94
N THR A 280 5.40 -3.28 1.46
CA THR A 280 4.63 -2.57 0.40
C THR A 280 4.53 -3.41 -0.87
N GLY A 281 5.65 -3.96 -1.32
CA GLY A 281 5.69 -4.81 -2.51
C GLY A 281 4.81 -6.06 -2.38
N LEU A 282 4.85 -6.72 -1.21
CA LEU A 282 3.99 -7.88 -0.93
C LEU A 282 2.51 -7.50 -0.95
N CYS A 283 2.12 -6.43 -0.24
CA CYS A 283 0.74 -5.98 -0.17
C CYS A 283 0.18 -5.56 -1.55
N ALA A 284 0.99 -4.87 -2.36
CA ALA A 284 0.63 -4.51 -3.72
C ALA A 284 0.39 -5.75 -4.60
N VAL A 285 1.27 -6.75 -4.49
CA VAL A 285 1.12 -8.03 -5.21
C VAL A 285 -0.14 -8.77 -4.78
N LEU A 286 -0.43 -8.85 -3.48
CA LEU A 286 -1.65 -9.48 -2.97
C LEU A 286 -2.91 -8.80 -3.51
N SER A 287 -2.91 -7.47 -3.55
CA SER A 287 -4.03 -6.67 -4.06
C SER A 287 -4.22 -6.83 -5.57
N LEU A 288 -3.14 -6.82 -6.35
CA LEU A 288 -3.23 -7.10 -7.79
C LEU A 288 -3.70 -8.54 -8.05
N ALA A 289 -3.15 -9.52 -7.31
CA ALA A 289 -3.55 -10.92 -7.45
C ALA A 289 -5.05 -11.11 -7.14
N ALA A 290 -5.59 -10.38 -6.16
CA ALA A 290 -7.03 -10.36 -5.89
C ALA A 290 -7.82 -9.75 -7.06
N ALA A 291 -7.37 -8.62 -7.62
CA ALA A 291 -8.00 -7.99 -8.77
C ALA A 291 -7.98 -8.90 -10.02
N LEU A 292 -6.92 -9.67 -10.21
CA LEU A 292 -6.78 -10.65 -11.29
C LEU A 292 -7.52 -11.98 -11.04
N GLY A 293 -8.06 -12.19 -9.83
CA GLY A 293 -8.69 -13.48 -9.46
C GLY A 293 -7.71 -14.62 -9.22
N LEU A 294 -6.43 -14.34 -8.99
CA LEU A 294 -5.39 -15.35 -8.77
C LEU A 294 -5.47 -16.00 -7.38
N ASN A 295 -6.16 -15.39 -6.43
CA ASN A 295 -6.33 -15.87 -5.06
C ASN A 295 -7.59 -16.74 -4.88
N LYS A 296 -7.91 -17.62 -5.85
CA LYS A 296 -9.09 -18.51 -5.88
C LYS A 296 -10.46 -17.78 -5.90
N GLY A 297 -10.46 -16.46 -6.14
CA GLY A 297 -11.66 -15.65 -6.35
C GLY A 297 -11.97 -15.45 -7.83
N ALA A 298 -13.11 -14.83 -8.12
CA ALA A 298 -13.38 -14.26 -9.44
C ALA A 298 -12.54 -12.99 -9.65
N PRO A 299 -12.09 -12.71 -10.89
CA PRO A 299 -11.49 -11.42 -11.19
C PRO A 299 -12.41 -10.25 -10.81
N ALA A 300 -11.83 -9.14 -10.36
CA ALA A 300 -12.56 -7.94 -10.08
C ALA A 300 -13.27 -7.42 -11.34
N LYS A 301 -14.50 -6.96 -11.19
CA LYS A 301 -15.23 -6.28 -12.27
C LYS A 301 -14.63 -4.89 -12.48
N PRO A 302 -14.82 -4.27 -13.67
CA PRO A 302 -14.46 -2.87 -13.84
C PRO A 302 -15.03 -1.99 -12.74
N GLY A 303 -14.24 -1.04 -12.26
CA GLY A 303 -14.59 -0.13 -11.15
C GLY A 303 -13.39 0.33 -10.35
N LEU A 304 -13.64 1.22 -9.39
CA LEU A 304 -12.64 1.71 -8.46
C LEU A 304 -12.64 0.87 -7.18
N TYR A 305 -11.44 0.47 -6.77
CA TYR A 305 -11.20 -0.34 -5.57
C TYR A 305 -10.10 0.27 -4.70
N LEU A 306 -10.26 0.06 -3.40
CA LEU A 306 -9.18 0.11 -2.43
C LEU A 306 -8.82 -1.35 -2.08
N PRO A 307 -7.60 -1.66 -1.64
CA PRO A 307 -7.18 -3.03 -1.32
C PRO A 307 -8.16 -3.80 -0.44
N GLU A 308 -8.70 -3.17 0.59
CA GLU A 308 -9.64 -3.75 1.55
C GLU A 308 -11.03 -4.09 0.97
N LEU A 309 -11.34 -3.61 -0.23
CA LEU A 309 -12.56 -3.99 -0.96
C LEU A 309 -12.38 -5.28 -1.78
N LEU A 310 -11.13 -5.73 -1.93
CA LEU A 310 -10.77 -6.92 -2.71
C LEU A 310 -10.49 -8.16 -1.85
N SER A 311 -10.20 -7.98 -0.57
CA SER A 311 -9.82 -9.07 0.34
C SER A 311 -10.38 -8.85 1.73
N GLN A 312 -10.70 -9.94 2.43
CA GLN A 312 -11.08 -9.87 3.84
C GLN A 312 -9.82 -9.66 4.69
N PRO A 313 -9.90 -8.87 5.79
CA PRO A 313 -8.75 -8.60 6.65
C PRO A 313 -8.04 -9.85 7.17
N ASP A 314 -8.78 -10.85 7.63
CA ASP A 314 -8.19 -12.08 8.16
C ASP A 314 -7.42 -12.87 7.09
N ASP A 315 -7.94 -12.92 5.86
CA ASP A 315 -7.29 -13.59 4.74
C ASP A 315 -5.99 -12.86 4.36
N PHE A 316 -6.07 -11.54 4.22
CA PHE A 316 -4.91 -10.72 3.86
C PHE A 316 -3.80 -10.79 4.92
N LEU A 317 -4.14 -10.61 6.19
CA LEU A 317 -3.19 -10.77 7.31
C LEU A 317 -2.67 -12.21 7.42
N GLY A 318 -3.47 -13.20 7.05
CA GLY A 318 -3.07 -14.59 6.92
C GLY A 318 -1.97 -14.79 5.87
N GLU A 319 -2.09 -14.13 4.71
CA GLU A 319 -1.04 -14.13 3.68
C GLU A 319 0.25 -13.46 4.19
N LEU A 320 0.13 -12.30 4.87
CA LEU A 320 1.31 -11.64 5.44
C LEU A 320 2.04 -12.54 6.46
N ARG A 321 1.29 -13.25 7.33
CA ARG A 321 1.89 -14.21 8.28
C ARG A 321 2.61 -15.36 7.58
N ARG A 322 2.07 -15.90 6.49
CA ARG A 322 2.73 -16.96 5.69
C ARG A 322 4.05 -16.48 5.10
N GLU A 323 4.15 -15.19 4.81
CA GLU A 323 5.37 -14.58 4.26
C GLU A 323 6.28 -13.97 5.35
N GLY A 324 6.04 -14.29 6.62
CA GLY A 324 6.93 -13.98 7.74
C GLY A 324 6.57 -12.76 8.58
N ALA A 325 5.40 -12.16 8.37
CA ALA A 325 4.92 -11.11 9.26
C ALA A 325 4.51 -11.70 10.62
N THR A 326 4.92 -11.03 11.70
CA THR A 326 4.42 -11.30 13.05
C THR A 326 3.25 -10.35 13.31
N VAL A 327 2.04 -10.89 13.46
CA VAL A 327 0.83 -10.10 13.73
C VAL A 327 0.22 -10.57 15.03
N ASN A 328 0.15 -9.68 16.02
CA ASN A 328 -0.43 -9.93 17.33
C ASN A 328 -1.61 -8.99 17.61
N GLN A 329 -2.57 -9.46 18.40
CA GLN A 329 -3.69 -8.67 18.90
C GLN A 329 -3.88 -8.94 20.39
N THR A 330 -4.10 -7.87 21.15
CA THR A 330 -4.28 -7.90 22.60
C THR A 330 -5.45 -6.99 22.97
N ALA A 331 -6.32 -7.43 23.86
CA ALA A 331 -7.27 -6.56 24.55
C ALA A 331 -6.52 -5.72 25.60
N LEU A 332 -6.84 -4.44 25.73
CA LEU A 332 -6.25 -3.51 26.70
C LEU A 332 -7.28 -3.11 27.76
#